data_e6c522babfdf7d0f9ca812f47f1b43ff
#
_entry.id   e6c522babfdf7d0f9ca812f47f1b43ff
#
_cell.length_a   1.000
_cell.length_b   1.000
_cell.length_c   1.000
_cell.angle_alpha   90.00
_cell.angle_beta   90.00
_cell.angle_gamma   90.00
#
_symmetry.space_group_name_H-M   'P 1'
#
loop_
_entity.id
_entity.type
_entity.pdbx_description
1 polymer ?
#
loop_
_entity_poly.entity_id
_entity_poly.type
_entity_poly.pdbx_seq_one_letter_code
_entity_poly.pdbx_strand_id
1 'polypeptide(L)'
;MKHFAYLLPVCCLLFAACRKDSPSTEIIPAPLCVKAGQGTFDLGGGIRIAPADPLLRPAADYLAQLLREENVAAAQDAGNANLSLELDPRLPQQGYTLKITPARIELRGGSCEGVVSAAASLRQLLWAGKGSLPALEIDDAPRFAWRGFMLDVARHFFTKEEVMSLTDRLACYKFNRLHLHLTDDQGWRIEIK
;
A
#
# COMPACT_ATOMS: atom_id res chain seq x y z
N MET A 1 -25.75 -59.42 41.10
CA MET A 1 -25.79 -58.93 39.71
C MET A 1 -25.18 -57.54 39.71
N LYS A 2 -23.99 -57.41 39.16
CA LYS A 2 -23.16 -56.19 39.23
C LYS A 2 -23.36 -55.41 37.97
N HIS A 3 -23.95 -54.21 38.06
CA HIS A 3 -24.04 -53.28 36.93
C HIS A 3 -22.74 -52.50 36.82
N PHE A 4 -22.01 -52.74 35.73
CA PHE A 4 -20.81 -52.03 35.37
C PHE A 4 -21.20 -50.82 34.50
N ALA A 5 -21.21 -49.64 35.11
CA ALA A 5 -21.44 -48.39 34.39
C ALA A 5 -20.14 -47.95 33.74
N TYR A 6 -20.05 -48.02 32.42
CA TYR A 6 -18.94 -47.45 31.64
C TYR A 6 -19.14 -45.94 31.54
N LEU A 7 -18.37 -45.17 32.29
CA LEU A 7 -18.16 -43.75 32.04
C LEU A 7 -17.21 -43.62 30.84
N LEU A 8 -17.76 -43.24 29.70
CA LEU A 8 -16.96 -42.73 28.62
C LEU A 8 -16.49 -41.31 28.97
N PRO A 9 -15.17 -41.00 28.99
CA PRO A 9 -14.72 -39.64 29.05
C PRO A 9 -14.94 -39.02 27.65
N VAL A 10 -15.93 -38.15 27.54
CA VAL A 10 -16.06 -37.26 26.41
C VAL A 10 -14.86 -36.30 26.46
N CYS A 11 -13.84 -36.67 25.73
CA CYS A 11 -12.69 -35.80 25.46
C CYS A 11 -13.14 -34.73 24.49
N CYS A 12 -13.76 -33.65 24.98
CA CYS A 12 -13.97 -32.43 24.24
C CYS A 12 -12.60 -31.85 23.93
N LEU A 13 -12.00 -32.27 22.82
CA LEU A 13 -10.93 -31.59 22.16
C LEU A 13 -11.52 -30.25 21.68
N LEU A 14 -11.46 -29.26 22.56
CA LEU A 14 -11.56 -27.87 22.18
C LEU A 14 -10.37 -27.59 21.26
N PHE A 15 -10.58 -27.77 19.95
CA PHE A 15 -9.81 -27.10 18.94
C PHE A 15 -10.12 -25.62 19.12
N ALA A 16 -9.46 -24.98 20.06
CA ALA A 16 -9.21 -23.58 20.02
C ALA A 16 -8.35 -23.35 18.75
N ALA A 17 -9.01 -23.34 17.59
CA ALA A 17 -8.46 -22.72 16.41
C ALA A 17 -8.26 -21.27 16.80
N CYS A 18 -7.07 -20.97 17.33
CA CYS A 18 -6.58 -19.62 17.42
C CYS A 18 -6.56 -19.12 15.97
N ARG A 19 -7.71 -18.61 15.46
CA ARG A 19 -7.68 -17.68 14.38
C ARG A 19 -6.80 -16.55 14.90
N LYS A 20 -5.52 -16.56 14.53
CA LYS A 20 -4.75 -15.33 14.50
C LYS A 20 -5.59 -14.44 13.60
N ASP A 21 -6.31 -13.52 14.20
CA ASP A 21 -6.93 -12.44 13.46
C ASP A 21 -5.77 -11.79 12.73
N SER A 22 -5.66 -12.10 11.43
CA SER A 22 -4.81 -11.32 10.55
C SER A 22 -5.32 -9.91 10.72
N PRO A 23 -4.47 -8.91 11.03
CA PRO A 23 -4.93 -7.55 11.11
C PRO A 23 -5.74 -7.31 9.83
N SER A 24 -7.00 -6.92 9.96
CA SER A 24 -7.81 -6.58 8.81
C SER A 24 -7.16 -5.35 8.20
N THR A 25 -6.28 -5.59 7.25
CA THR A 25 -5.74 -4.51 6.44
C THR A 25 -6.85 -4.16 5.47
N GLU A 26 -7.49 -3.03 5.70
CA GLU A 26 -8.50 -2.47 4.80
C GLU A 26 -7.86 -1.91 3.52
N ILE A 27 -6.83 -2.59 3.02
CA ILE A 27 -6.12 -2.21 1.79
C ILE A 27 -6.93 -2.65 0.56
N ILE A 28 -7.17 -1.71 -0.33
CA ILE A 28 -7.87 -1.92 -1.59
C ILE A 28 -6.94 -1.59 -2.76
N PRO A 29 -6.76 -2.50 -3.74
CA PRO A 29 -7.17 -3.91 -3.75
C PRO A 29 -6.55 -4.72 -2.61
N ALA A 30 -7.23 -5.77 -2.16
CA ALA A 30 -6.71 -6.65 -1.12
C ALA A 30 -5.38 -7.29 -1.55
N PRO A 31 -4.33 -7.22 -0.74
CA PRO A 31 -3.05 -7.85 -1.06
C PRO A 31 -3.14 -9.38 -1.14
N LEU A 32 -2.27 -10.00 -1.93
CA LEU A 32 -2.20 -11.45 -2.08
C LEU A 32 -1.89 -12.17 -0.76
N CYS A 33 -0.97 -11.61 0.04
CA CYS A 33 -0.60 -12.17 1.33
C CYS A 33 -0.31 -11.07 2.34
N VAL A 34 -0.86 -11.23 3.56
CA VAL A 34 -0.55 -10.38 4.71
C VAL A 34 -0.21 -11.26 5.89
N LYS A 35 0.97 -11.04 6.48
CA LYS A 35 1.42 -11.71 7.68
C LYS A 35 1.50 -10.72 8.82
N ALA A 36 0.80 -10.98 9.92
CA ALA A 36 0.90 -10.17 11.13
C ALA A 36 2.29 -10.31 11.76
N GLY A 37 2.89 -9.18 12.14
CA GLY A 37 4.07 -9.13 12.99
C GLY A 37 3.71 -8.86 14.46
N GLN A 38 4.73 -8.61 15.27
CA GLN A 38 4.55 -8.23 16.68
C GLN A 38 4.99 -6.80 16.92
N GLY A 39 4.16 -6.04 17.65
CA GLY A 39 4.43 -4.64 17.98
C GLY A 39 3.92 -3.65 16.92
N THR A 40 4.30 -2.40 17.09
CA THR A 40 3.89 -1.27 16.26
C THR A 40 5.09 -0.37 15.95
N PHE A 41 5.09 0.26 14.78
CA PHE A 41 6.02 1.33 14.42
C PHE A 41 5.42 2.68 14.85
N ASP A 42 6.14 3.45 15.63
CA ASP A 42 5.72 4.78 16.07
C ASP A 42 6.00 5.82 15.00
N LEU A 43 4.96 6.59 14.61
CA LEU A 43 5.05 7.68 13.63
C LEU A 43 5.46 9.01 14.25
N GLY A 44 5.41 9.15 15.60
CA GLY A 44 5.72 10.39 16.31
C GLY A 44 7.15 10.86 16.12
N GLY A 45 8.09 9.93 15.88
CA GLY A 45 9.48 10.24 15.57
C GLY A 45 9.73 10.69 14.12
N GLY A 46 8.72 10.73 13.29
CA GLY A 46 8.80 11.02 11.86
C GLY A 46 9.46 9.90 11.04
N ILE A 47 9.37 10.03 9.73
CA ILE A 47 9.93 9.07 8.77
C ILE A 47 11.13 9.68 8.06
N ARG A 48 12.25 8.97 8.08
CA ARG A 48 13.49 9.30 7.35
C ARG A 48 13.70 8.26 6.26
N ILE A 49 13.59 8.74 5.01
CA ILE A 49 13.55 7.91 3.80
C ILE A 49 14.97 7.80 3.22
N ALA A 50 15.41 6.59 2.92
CA ALA A 50 16.63 6.33 2.15
C ALA A 50 16.31 5.45 0.93
N PRO A 51 16.38 6.00 -0.29
CA PRO A 51 16.39 5.20 -1.50
C PRO A 51 17.77 4.51 -1.64
N ALA A 52 17.77 3.17 -1.78
CA ALA A 52 18.99 2.40 -1.99
C ALA A 52 19.56 2.56 -3.41
N ASP A 53 18.71 2.96 -4.37
CA ASP A 53 19.07 3.16 -5.77
C ASP A 53 18.66 4.56 -6.23
N PRO A 54 19.51 5.30 -6.98
CA PRO A 54 19.15 6.59 -7.57
C PRO A 54 17.88 6.57 -8.43
N LEU A 55 17.57 5.45 -9.07
CA LEU A 55 16.34 5.26 -9.84
C LEU A 55 15.07 5.37 -8.99
N LEU A 56 15.17 5.14 -7.68
CA LEU A 56 14.06 5.26 -6.73
C LEU A 56 13.87 6.68 -6.16
N ARG A 57 14.70 7.64 -6.56
CA ARG A 57 14.56 9.02 -6.08
C ARG A 57 13.17 9.62 -6.34
N PRO A 58 12.57 9.47 -7.55
CA PRO A 58 11.21 9.96 -7.79
C PRO A 58 10.16 9.29 -6.88
N ALA A 59 10.33 7.99 -6.58
CA ALA A 59 9.44 7.28 -5.65
C ALA A 59 9.62 7.77 -4.21
N ALA A 60 10.86 8.09 -3.80
CA ALA A 60 11.15 8.67 -2.49
C ALA A 60 10.55 10.08 -2.33
N ASP A 61 10.64 10.92 -3.38
CA ASP A 61 10.04 12.26 -3.39
C ASP A 61 8.52 12.17 -3.28
N TYR A 62 7.89 11.29 -4.08
CA TYR A 62 6.46 11.02 -4.01
C TYR A 62 6.03 10.53 -2.63
N LEU A 63 6.75 9.56 -2.04
CA LEU A 63 6.46 9.03 -0.73
C LEU A 63 6.61 10.11 0.37
N ALA A 64 7.63 10.97 0.28
CA ALA A 64 7.81 12.07 1.22
C ALA A 64 6.67 13.08 1.16
N GLN A 65 6.16 13.38 -0.05
CA GLN A 65 4.98 14.23 -0.22
C GLN A 65 3.73 13.57 0.38
N LEU A 66 3.49 12.31 0.03
CA LEU A 66 2.37 11.52 0.50
C LEU A 66 2.31 11.46 2.04
N LEU A 67 3.45 11.22 2.71
CA LEU A 67 3.53 11.20 4.18
C LEU A 67 3.18 12.55 4.79
N ARG A 68 3.62 13.65 4.19
CA ARG A 68 3.27 15.01 4.66
C ARG A 68 1.78 15.31 4.49
N GLU A 69 1.16 14.85 3.41
CA GLU A 69 -0.30 14.96 3.20
C GLU A 69 -1.09 14.21 4.27
N GLU A 70 -0.54 13.11 4.78
CA GLU A 70 -1.11 12.33 5.89
C GLU A 70 -0.65 12.83 7.28
N ASN A 71 -0.09 14.05 7.36
CA ASN A 71 0.41 14.69 8.59
C ASN A 71 1.54 13.91 9.30
N VAL A 72 2.32 13.13 8.55
CA VAL A 72 3.53 12.46 9.05
C VAL A 72 4.74 13.24 8.63
N ALA A 73 5.57 13.66 9.60
CA ALA A 73 6.83 14.33 9.30
C ALA A 73 7.73 13.41 8.47
N ALA A 74 8.19 13.89 7.31
CA ALA A 74 9.00 13.10 6.40
C ALA A 74 10.19 13.91 5.86
N ALA A 75 11.37 13.30 5.88
CA ALA A 75 12.61 13.84 5.33
C ALA A 75 13.39 12.75 4.58
N GLN A 76 14.27 13.16 3.67
CA GLN A 76 15.25 12.24 3.08
C GLN A 76 16.55 12.34 3.88
N ASP A 77 16.92 11.26 4.55
CA ASP A 77 18.15 11.17 5.35
C ASP A 77 18.69 9.73 5.31
N ALA A 78 19.70 9.52 4.48
CA ALA A 78 20.30 8.21 4.31
C ALA A 78 21.12 7.75 5.53
N GLY A 79 21.61 8.68 6.36
CA GLY A 79 22.47 8.36 7.50
C GLY A 79 21.70 7.82 8.72
N ASN A 80 20.40 8.13 8.82
CA ASN A 80 19.56 7.73 9.96
C ASN A 80 18.16 7.31 9.52
N ALA A 81 18.10 6.56 8.42
CA ALA A 81 16.84 6.13 7.81
C ALA A 81 16.13 5.08 8.65
N ASN A 82 14.82 5.27 8.82
CA ASN A 82 13.91 4.28 9.37
C ASN A 82 12.91 3.75 8.33
N LEU A 83 13.01 4.24 7.07
CA LEU A 83 12.31 3.70 5.91
C LEU A 83 13.28 3.56 4.74
N SER A 84 13.39 2.35 4.18
CA SER A 84 14.17 2.06 2.99
C SER A 84 13.30 1.77 1.77
N LEU A 85 13.77 2.21 0.58
CA LEU A 85 13.23 1.85 -0.73
C LEU A 85 14.29 1.04 -1.48
N GLU A 86 13.92 -0.14 -1.96
CA GLU A 86 14.83 -1.08 -2.60
C GLU A 86 14.24 -1.68 -3.87
N LEU A 87 15.09 -1.96 -4.87
CA LEU A 87 14.73 -2.79 -6.01
C LEU A 87 15.08 -4.25 -5.68
N ASP A 88 14.13 -5.15 -5.91
CA ASP A 88 14.35 -6.60 -5.80
C ASP A 88 13.99 -7.27 -7.14
N PRO A 89 14.98 -7.64 -7.96
CA PRO A 89 14.74 -8.22 -9.28
C PRO A 89 14.09 -9.61 -9.24
N ARG A 90 13.95 -10.20 -8.06
CA ARG A 90 13.26 -11.49 -7.87
C ARG A 90 11.74 -11.32 -7.84
N LEU A 91 11.27 -10.12 -7.58
CA LEU A 91 9.84 -9.79 -7.60
C LEU A 91 9.35 -9.58 -9.04
N PRO A 92 8.07 -9.85 -9.33
CA PRO A 92 7.45 -9.41 -10.57
C PRO A 92 7.63 -7.91 -10.77
N GLN A 93 7.68 -7.42 -12.02
CA GLN A 93 7.93 -6.02 -12.33
C GLN A 93 7.05 -5.03 -11.54
N GLN A 94 5.75 -5.33 -11.38
CA GLN A 94 4.81 -4.53 -10.60
C GLN A 94 4.54 -5.11 -9.20
N GLY A 95 5.22 -6.20 -8.83
CA GLY A 95 5.14 -6.81 -7.51
C GLY A 95 5.93 -6.02 -6.47
N TYR A 96 5.55 -6.16 -5.22
CA TYR A 96 6.22 -5.50 -4.10
C TYR A 96 6.10 -6.30 -2.80
N THR A 97 7.01 -6.00 -1.88
CA THR A 97 6.87 -6.34 -0.47
C THR A 97 6.88 -5.05 0.37
N LEU A 98 6.03 -5.00 1.39
CA LEU A 98 6.02 -3.97 2.40
C LEU A 98 6.19 -4.64 3.76
N LYS A 99 7.28 -4.33 4.45
CA LYS A 99 7.55 -4.88 5.77
C LYS A 99 7.63 -3.75 6.80
N ILE A 100 6.83 -3.87 7.84
CA ILE A 100 6.79 -2.94 8.97
C ILE A 100 7.19 -3.71 10.22
N THR A 101 8.20 -3.21 10.90
CA THR A 101 8.66 -3.67 12.22
C THR A 101 8.62 -2.50 13.20
N PRO A 102 8.71 -2.71 14.51
CA PRO A 102 8.79 -1.59 15.46
C PRO A 102 9.97 -0.64 15.22
N ALA A 103 11.02 -1.08 14.53
CA ALA A 103 12.22 -0.29 14.30
C ALA A 103 12.25 0.39 12.91
N ARG A 104 11.65 -0.20 11.88
CA ARG A 104 11.81 0.25 10.50
C ARG A 104 10.70 -0.22 9.57
N ILE A 105 10.59 0.50 8.45
CA ILE A 105 9.73 0.18 7.30
C ILE A 105 10.62 -0.12 6.10
N GLU A 106 10.33 -1.20 5.36
CA GLU A 106 11.02 -1.59 4.14
C GLU A 106 10.01 -1.73 3.00
N LEU A 107 10.22 -0.97 1.92
CA LEU A 107 9.47 -1.10 0.68
C LEU A 107 10.40 -1.66 -0.39
N ARG A 108 10.07 -2.82 -0.92
CA ARG A 108 10.79 -3.43 -2.03
C ARG A 108 9.86 -3.64 -3.21
N GLY A 109 10.34 -3.34 -4.40
CA GLY A 109 9.58 -3.55 -5.63
C GLY A 109 10.43 -4.21 -6.71
N GLY A 110 9.79 -4.96 -7.61
CA GLY A 110 10.47 -5.49 -8.80
C GLY A 110 10.89 -4.38 -9.78
N SER A 111 10.29 -3.20 -9.63
CA SER A 111 10.64 -1.96 -10.33
C SER A 111 10.20 -0.75 -9.49
N CYS A 112 10.48 0.46 -9.98
CA CYS A 112 9.97 1.70 -9.38
C CYS A 112 8.43 1.68 -9.25
N GLU A 113 7.71 1.12 -10.22
CA GLU A 113 6.25 0.97 -10.20
C GLU A 113 5.78 0.06 -9.05
N GLY A 114 6.52 -1.03 -8.76
CA GLY A 114 6.27 -1.88 -7.59
C GLY A 114 6.46 -1.12 -6.27
N VAL A 115 7.53 -0.32 -6.16
CA VAL A 115 7.79 0.50 -4.96
C VAL A 115 6.69 1.53 -4.75
N VAL A 116 6.18 2.18 -5.81
CA VAL A 116 5.04 3.11 -5.73
C VAL A 116 3.77 2.38 -5.29
N SER A 117 3.56 1.14 -5.74
CA SER A 117 2.43 0.31 -5.28
C SER A 117 2.53 -0.04 -3.79
N ALA A 118 3.75 -0.29 -3.29
CA ALA A 118 4.01 -0.46 -1.85
C ALA A 118 3.71 0.83 -1.06
N ALA A 119 4.11 2.00 -1.59
CA ALA A 119 3.80 3.30 -1.00
C ALA A 119 2.29 3.56 -0.92
N ALA A 120 1.52 3.18 -1.96
CA ALA A 120 0.06 3.26 -1.93
C ALA A 120 -0.56 2.38 -0.84
N SER A 121 -0.01 1.18 -0.61
CA SER A 121 -0.45 0.31 0.51
C SER A 121 -0.10 0.91 1.87
N LEU A 122 1.10 1.49 2.02
CA LEU A 122 1.51 2.19 3.24
C LEU A 122 0.57 3.37 3.52
N ARG A 123 0.19 4.16 2.51
CA ARG A 123 -0.77 5.26 2.66
C ARG A 123 -2.11 4.78 3.24
N GLN A 124 -2.64 3.69 2.73
CA GLN A 124 -3.92 3.15 3.22
C GLN A 124 -3.80 2.64 4.67
N LEU A 125 -2.66 2.10 5.08
CA LEU A 125 -2.39 1.74 6.47
C LEU A 125 -2.33 2.97 7.38
N LEU A 126 -1.84 4.12 6.88
CA LEU A 126 -1.83 5.38 7.63
C LEU A 126 -3.25 5.89 7.92
N TRP A 127 -4.20 5.69 7.02
CA TRP A 127 -5.60 6.08 7.25
C TRP A 127 -6.26 5.31 8.39
N ALA A 128 -5.89 4.04 8.56
CA ALA A 128 -6.39 3.21 9.67
C ALA A 128 -5.61 3.45 10.97
N GLY A 129 -4.34 3.90 10.87
CA GLY A 129 -3.42 4.08 11.99
C GLY A 129 -3.61 5.42 12.69
N LYS A 130 -3.70 5.40 14.02
CA LYS A 130 -3.76 6.61 14.87
C LYS A 130 -2.38 6.90 15.47
N GLY A 131 -1.43 7.38 14.66
CA GLY A 131 -0.08 7.72 15.13
C GLY A 131 0.90 6.54 15.21
N SER A 132 0.48 5.33 14.86
CA SER A 132 1.35 4.15 14.76
C SER A 132 0.87 3.19 13.70
N LEU A 133 1.78 2.36 13.18
CA LEU A 133 1.47 1.31 12.21
C LEU A 133 1.68 -0.08 12.82
N PRO A 134 0.78 -1.04 12.59
CA PRO A 134 1.00 -2.40 13.06
C PRO A 134 2.21 -3.03 12.35
N ALA A 135 2.99 -3.81 13.09
CA ALA A 135 4.03 -4.62 12.46
C ALA A 135 3.38 -5.70 11.60
N LEU A 136 3.77 -5.78 10.35
CA LEU A 136 3.24 -6.72 9.36
C LEU A 136 4.20 -6.89 8.18
N GLU A 137 3.94 -7.91 7.37
CA GLU A 137 4.57 -8.11 6.08
C GLU A 137 3.51 -8.35 5.02
N ILE A 138 3.54 -7.56 3.95
CA ILE A 138 2.69 -7.70 2.77
C ILE A 138 3.56 -8.21 1.63
N ASP A 139 3.06 -9.20 0.92
CA ASP A 139 3.59 -9.67 -0.36
C ASP A 139 2.47 -9.60 -1.38
N ASP A 140 2.66 -8.79 -2.42
CA ASP A 140 1.59 -8.47 -3.36
C ASP A 140 2.13 -8.26 -4.78
N ALA A 141 1.30 -8.64 -5.74
CA ALA A 141 1.52 -8.35 -7.14
C ALA A 141 0.15 -8.19 -7.84
N PRO A 142 0.01 -7.26 -8.77
CA PRO A 142 -1.26 -7.06 -9.44
C PRO A 142 -1.61 -8.25 -10.33
N ARG A 143 -2.87 -8.67 -10.28
CA ARG A 143 -3.39 -9.70 -11.19
C ARG A 143 -3.39 -9.26 -12.66
N PHE A 144 -3.57 -7.97 -12.91
CA PHE A 144 -3.58 -7.37 -14.24
C PHE A 144 -2.50 -6.30 -14.35
N ALA A 145 -1.65 -6.40 -15.36
CA ALA A 145 -0.59 -5.43 -15.63
C ALA A 145 -1.15 -4.06 -16.08
N TRP A 146 -2.32 -4.06 -16.74
CA TRP A 146 -3.00 -2.85 -17.16
C TRP A 146 -4.20 -2.57 -16.24
N ARG A 147 -4.16 -1.45 -15.52
CA ARG A 147 -5.22 -0.99 -14.62
C ARG A 147 -5.54 0.45 -14.98
N GLY A 148 -6.42 0.59 -15.96
CA GLY A 148 -6.75 1.88 -16.56
C GLY A 148 -8.05 2.46 -16.03
N PHE A 149 -8.12 3.79 -16.06
CA PHE A 149 -9.34 4.57 -15.87
C PHE A 149 -9.47 5.56 -17.04
N MET A 150 -10.66 5.72 -17.57
CA MET A 150 -10.92 6.71 -18.61
C MET A 150 -11.77 7.84 -18.04
N LEU A 151 -11.34 9.07 -18.28
CA LEU A 151 -12.08 10.29 -17.93
C LEU A 151 -12.41 11.07 -19.18
N ASP A 152 -13.69 11.30 -19.39
CA ASP A 152 -14.19 12.13 -20.48
C ASP A 152 -14.32 13.58 -20.01
N VAL A 153 -13.35 14.39 -20.37
CA VAL A 153 -13.33 15.84 -20.08
C VAL A 153 -13.87 16.67 -21.23
N ALA A 154 -14.18 16.05 -22.39
CA ALA A 154 -14.73 16.72 -23.55
C ALA A 154 -16.22 16.98 -23.41
N ARG A 155 -17.02 15.94 -23.10
CA ARG A 155 -18.47 16.05 -22.94
C ARG A 155 -18.85 16.74 -21.64
N HIS A 156 -18.03 16.59 -20.60
CA HIS A 156 -18.16 17.31 -19.35
C HIS A 156 -16.82 17.92 -18.94
N PHE A 157 -16.80 19.23 -18.67
CA PHE A 157 -15.58 19.91 -18.28
C PHE A 157 -15.21 19.59 -16.83
N PHE A 158 -13.95 19.26 -16.61
CA PHE A 158 -13.32 19.15 -15.31
C PHE A 158 -12.16 20.13 -15.22
N THR A 159 -11.99 20.76 -14.07
CA THR A 159 -10.85 21.62 -13.81
C THR A 159 -9.58 20.80 -13.68
N LYS A 160 -8.43 21.46 -13.83
CA LYS A 160 -7.13 20.82 -13.62
C LYS A 160 -7.03 20.19 -12.21
N GLU A 161 -7.53 20.90 -11.20
CA GLU A 161 -7.49 20.49 -9.81
C GLU A 161 -8.34 19.23 -9.57
N GLU A 162 -9.49 19.12 -10.20
CA GLU A 162 -10.35 17.92 -10.13
C GLU A 162 -9.66 16.72 -10.79
N VAL A 163 -9.04 16.91 -11.96
CA VAL A 163 -8.30 15.85 -12.64
C VAL A 163 -7.09 15.41 -11.82
N MET A 164 -6.35 16.33 -11.22
CA MET A 164 -5.23 16.02 -10.32
C MET A 164 -5.71 15.23 -9.09
N SER A 165 -6.78 15.69 -8.43
CA SER A 165 -7.36 14.99 -7.27
C SER A 165 -7.84 13.58 -7.61
N LEU A 166 -8.44 13.40 -8.79
CA LEU A 166 -8.81 12.07 -9.28
C LEU A 166 -7.57 11.20 -9.50
N THR A 167 -6.51 11.75 -10.11
CA THR A 167 -5.26 11.02 -10.36
C THR A 167 -4.63 10.53 -9.07
N ASP A 168 -4.60 11.35 -8.03
CA ASP A 168 -4.08 10.97 -6.70
C ASP A 168 -4.90 9.82 -6.08
N ARG A 169 -6.23 9.87 -6.21
CA ARG A 169 -7.10 8.78 -5.75
C ARG A 169 -6.87 7.49 -6.54
N LEU A 170 -6.72 7.58 -7.85
CA LEU A 170 -6.41 6.43 -8.71
C LEU A 170 -5.06 5.80 -8.33
N ALA A 171 -4.04 6.61 -8.06
CA ALA A 171 -2.74 6.15 -7.58
C ALA A 171 -2.83 5.39 -6.25
N CYS A 172 -3.67 5.87 -5.31
CA CYS A 172 -3.94 5.17 -4.05
C CYS A 172 -4.48 3.75 -4.26
N TYR A 173 -5.31 3.55 -5.27
CA TYR A 173 -5.88 2.25 -5.63
C TYR A 173 -5.03 1.50 -6.67
N LYS A 174 -3.77 1.93 -6.88
CA LYS A 174 -2.78 1.28 -7.74
C LYS A 174 -3.17 1.22 -9.22
N PHE A 175 -4.00 2.14 -9.69
CA PHE A 175 -4.18 2.36 -11.14
C PHE A 175 -2.88 2.86 -11.74
N ASN A 176 -2.58 2.44 -12.97
CA ASN A 176 -1.33 2.80 -13.62
C ASN A 176 -1.51 3.36 -15.04
N ARG A 177 -2.73 3.58 -15.47
CA ARG A 177 -3.06 4.20 -16.75
C ARG A 177 -4.24 5.15 -16.59
N LEU A 178 -4.07 6.39 -17.03
CA LEU A 178 -5.14 7.37 -17.17
C LEU A 178 -5.35 7.65 -18.65
N HIS A 179 -6.56 7.39 -19.14
CA HIS A 179 -6.99 7.73 -20.47
C HIS A 179 -7.84 9.01 -20.38
N LEU A 180 -7.39 10.10 -20.98
CA LEU A 180 -8.15 11.34 -21.08
C LEU A 180 -8.81 11.40 -22.47
N HIS A 181 -10.13 11.49 -22.51
CA HIS A 181 -10.90 11.79 -23.71
C HIS A 181 -11.01 13.31 -23.80
N LEU A 182 -10.16 13.91 -24.65
CA LEU A 182 -9.91 15.36 -24.65
C LEU A 182 -10.76 16.12 -25.64
N THR A 183 -11.31 15.44 -26.67
CA THR A 183 -11.99 16.10 -27.79
C THR A 183 -13.21 15.30 -28.21
N ASP A 184 -14.32 16.00 -28.38
CA ASP A 184 -15.59 15.47 -28.93
C ASP A 184 -16.38 16.65 -29.52
N ASP A 185 -17.61 16.43 -30.01
CA ASP A 185 -18.47 17.48 -30.56
C ASP A 185 -18.85 18.56 -29.53
N GLN A 186 -18.93 18.20 -28.23
CA GLN A 186 -19.26 19.13 -27.15
C GLN A 186 -18.07 19.95 -26.64
N GLY A 187 -16.85 19.54 -26.93
CA GLY A 187 -15.70 20.26 -26.41
C GLY A 187 -14.34 19.81 -26.94
N TRP A 188 -13.47 20.79 -27.03
CA TRP A 188 -12.06 20.62 -27.36
C TRP A 188 -11.21 21.13 -26.20
N ARG A 189 -10.39 20.25 -25.58
CA ARG A 189 -9.62 20.56 -24.36
C ARG A 189 -8.12 20.63 -24.60
N ILE A 190 -7.71 20.76 -25.86
CA ILE A 190 -6.30 20.85 -26.24
C ILE A 190 -6.07 22.26 -26.78
N GLU A 191 -5.11 22.97 -26.19
CA GLU A 191 -4.63 24.25 -26.79
C GLU A 191 -3.79 23.95 -28.03
N ILE A 192 -4.16 24.53 -29.17
CA ILE A 192 -3.39 24.46 -30.40
C ILE A 192 -2.64 25.78 -30.55
N LYS A 193 -1.32 25.70 -30.60
CA LYS A 193 -0.41 26.84 -30.82
C LYS A 193 0.01 26.89 -32.27
#